data_7aec172f2463b10914f672e7adfdf0d8
#
_entry.id   7aec172f2463b10914f672e7adfdf0d8
#
_cell.length_a   1.000
_cell.length_b   1.000
_cell.length_c   1.000
_cell.angle_alpha   90.00
_cell.angle_beta   90.00
_cell.angle_gamma   90.00
#
_symmetry.space_group_name_H-M   'P 1'
#
loop_
_entity.id
_entity.type
_entity.pdbx_description
1 polymer ?
#
loop_
_entity_poly.entity_id
_entity_poly.type
_entity_poly.pdbx_seq_one_letter_code
_entity_poly.pdbx_strand_id
1 'polypeptide(L)'
;MITKMKEKALHRLSRKEVMDKIDHAMKRMGYSPLKPKQQVPGQFKAFYEINDGAAISVTHDESGQIIMNIGIPGDAGERPTDTKRKRAAKAGETFCKKREKMKAMLAEEGLMLQDEIVAPPMEAAMAYMDIEDDWKNVVPDIVEKPVERRC
;
A
#
# COMPACT_ATOMS: atom_id res chain seq x y z
N MET A 1 -5.15 7.83 -1.22
CA MET A 1 -3.75 8.00 -1.57
C MET A 1 -3.24 6.78 -2.32
N ILE A 2 -2.54 6.98 -3.42
CA ILE A 2 -1.92 5.91 -4.19
C ILE A 2 -0.43 6.19 -4.33
N THR A 3 0.38 5.21 -4.04
CA THR A 3 1.83 5.25 -4.29
C THR A 3 2.21 4.06 -5.15
N LYS A 4 2.87 4.33 -6.26
CA LYS A 4 3.42 3.31 -7.14
C LYS A 4 4.93 3.37 -7.11
N MET A 5 5.54 2.24 -6.90
CA MET A 5 6.99 2.09 -6.87
C MET A 5 7.40 0.92 -7.75
N LYS A 6 8.61 0.95 -8.23
CA LYS A 6 9.14 -0.12 -9.05
C LYS A 6 10.50 -0.56 -8.53
N GLU A 7 10.78 -1.84 -8.65
CA GLU A 7 12.09 -2.35 -8.31
C GLU A 7 13.16 -1.74 -9.20
N LYS A 8 14.17 -1.17 -8.56
CA LYS A 8 15.35 -0.64 -9.22
C LYS A 8 16.51 -1.57 -8.87
N ALA A 9 16.52 -2.74 -9.44
CA ALA A 9 17.55 -3.71 -9.11
C ALA A 9 18.22 -4.25 -10.35
N LEU A 10 19.54 -4.39 -10.27
CA LEU A 10 20.31 -5.17 -11.21
C LEU A 10 20.02 -6.65 -11.03
N HIS A 11 19.52 -7.03 -9.86
CA HIS A 11 19.18 -8.37 -9.48
C HIS A 11 17.72 -8.42 -9.04
N ARG A 12 16.89 -9.05 -9.85
CA ARG A 12 15.47 -9.09 -9.61
C ARG A 12 15.09 -10.16 -8.60
N LEU A 13 14.38 -9.75 -7.55
CA LEU A 13 13.84 -10.65 -6.54
C LEU A 13 12.53 -11.28 -7.01
N SER A 14 12.20 -12.45 -6.48
CA SER A 14 10.88 -13.04 -6.70
C SER A 14 9.80 -12.20 -6.01
N ARG A 15 8.54 -12.35 -6.47
CA ARG A 15 7.43 -11.65 -5.81
C ARG A 15 7.31 -11.98 -4.34
N LYS A 16 7.51 -13.24 -3.99
CA LYS A 16 7.47 -13.66 -2.59
C LYS A 16 8.53 -12.98 -1.77
N GLU A 17 9.78 -12.91 -2.28
CA GLU A 17 10.87 -12.23 -1.59
C GLU A 17 10.58 -10.75 -1.42
N VAL A 18 10.06 -10.09 -2.46
CA VAL A 18 9.68 -8.68 -2.39
C VAL A 18 8.64 -8.45 -1.32
N MET A 19 7.57 -9.25 -1.32
CA MET A 19 6.49 -9.09 -0.35
C MET A 19 6.92 -9.43 1.07
N ASP A 20 7.78 -10.41 1.25
CA ASP A 20 8.33 -10.73 2.56
C ASP A 20 9.16 -9.58 3.12
N LYS A 21 9.94 -8.93 2.28
CA LYS A 21 10.73 -7.76 2.67
C LYS A 21 9.85 -6.56 3.01
N ILE A 22 8.82 -6.31 2.21
CA ILE A 22 7.86 -5.25 2.49
C ILE A 22 7.12 -5.53 3.81
N ASP A 23 6.67 -6.76 4.01
CA ASP A 23 6.01 -7.17 5.25
C ASP A 23 6.90 -6.93 6.47
N HIS A 24 8.16 -7.29 6.37
CA HIS A 24 9.14 -7.06 7.44
C HIS A 24 9.31 -5.57 7.72
N ALA A 25 9.45 -4.75 6.67
CA ALA A 25 9.58 -3.30 6.83
C ALA A 25 8.33 -2.69 7.46
N MET A 26 7.15 -3.08 7.03
CA MET A 26 5.90 -2.58 7.58
C MET A 26 5.77 -2.90 9.08
N LYS A 27 6.13 -4.13 9.47
CA LYS A 27 6.13 -4.54 10.87
C LYS A 27 7.15 -3.76 11.70
N ARG A 28 8.34 -3.53 11.15
CA ARG A 28 9.36 -2.72 11.83
C ARG A 28 8.91 -1.27 12.03
N MET A 29 8.03 -0.77 11.18
CA MET A 29 7.44 0.57 11.33
C MET A 29 6.27 0.59 12.32
N GLY A 30 5.92 -0.55 12.90
CA GLY A 30 4.86 -0.65 13.88
C GLY A 30 3.47 -0.90 13.29
N TYR A 31 3.37 -1.24 12.02
CA TYR A 31 2.10 -1.52 11.36
C TYR A 31 1.74 -3.00 11.50
N SER A 32 0.46 -3.29 11.67
CA SER A 32 -0.04 -4.64 11.93
C SER A 32 -0.74 -5.21 10.70
N PRO A 33 -0.42 -6.45 10.29
CA PRO A 33 -1.14 -7.08 9.19
C PRO A 33 -2.60 -7.34 9.57
N LEU A 34 -3.52 -6.98 8.68
CA LEU A 34 -4.96 -7.18 8.89
C LEU A 34 -5.44 -8.52 8.35
N LYS A 35 -4.75 -9.04 7.35
CA LYS A 35 -5.04 -10.34 6.73
C LYS A 35 -3.74 -11.01 6.33
N PRO A 36 -3.71 -12.36 6.22
CA PRO A 36 -2.56 -13.04 5.64
C PRO A 36 -2.28 -12.54 4.23
N LYS A 37 -1.01 -12.50 3.86
CA LYS A 37 -0.63 -12.17 2.48
C LYS A 37 -1.24 -13.18 1.54
N GLN A 38 -1.79 -12.70 0.43
CA GLN A 38 -2.42 -13.55 -0.56
C GLN A 38 -1.71 -13.45 -1.90
N GLN A 39 -1.37 -14.60 -2.47
CA GLN A 39 -0.81 -14.68 -3.79
C GLN A 39 -1.85 -15.29 -4.74
N VAL A 40 -2.09 -14.58 -5.85
CA VAL A 40 -2.88 -15.08 -6.97
C VAL A 40 -2.02 -14.97 -8.22
N PRO A 41 -2.40 -15.66 -9.32
CA PRO A 41 -1.62 -15.55 -10.55
C PRO A 41 -1.39 -14.09 -10.95
N GLY A 42 -0.12 -13.71 -11.11
CA GLY A 42 0.26 -12.38 -11.52
C GLY A 42 0.31 -11.32 -10.42
N GLN A 43 -0.09 -11.64 -9.18
CA GLN A 43 -0.25 -10.60 -8.17
C GLN A 43 -0.04 -11.11 -6.76
N PHE A 44 0.53 -10.25 -5.90
CA PHE A 44 0.60 -10.45 -4.46
C PHE A 44 -0.13 -9.30 -3.78
N LYS A 45 -0.92 -9.59 -2.75
CA LYS A 45 -1.69 -8.56 -2.04
C LYS A 45 -1.59 -8.73 -0.53
N ALA A 46 -1.40 -7.61 0.18
CA ALA A 46 -1.34 -7.58 1.63
C ALA A 46 -2.03 -6.32 2.15
N PHE A 47 -2.51 -6.39 3.39
CA PHE A 47 -3.20 -5.28 4.05
C PHE A 47 -2.60 -5.06 5.43
N TYR A 48 -2.39 -3.80 5.79
CA TYR A 48 -1.85 -3.43 7.09
C TYR A 48 -2.68 -2.31 7.72
N GLU A 49 -2.85 -2.37 9.03
CA GLU A 49 -3.36 -1.25 9.78
C GLU A 49 -2.23 -0.26 10.04
N ILE A 50 -2.49 0.99 9.74
CA ILE A 50 -1.60 2.10 10.06
C ILE A 50 -2.26 2.97 11.14
N ASN A 51 -1.65 4.08 11.48
CA ASN A 51 -2.13 4.94 12.57
C ASN A 51 -3.58 5.41 12.35
N ASP A 52 -4.27 5.69 13.46
CA ASP A 52 -5.60 6.31 13.48
C ASP A 52 -6.70 5.52 12.75
N GLY A 53 -6.59 4.19 12.76
CA GLY A 53 -7.62 3.33 12.16
C GLY A 53 -7.64 3.30 10.65
N ALA A 54 -6.66 3.88 10.00
CA ALA A 54 -6.51 3.76 8.55
C ALA A 54 -5.83 2.45 8.18
N ALA A 55 -6.04 2.01 6.95
CA ALA A 55 -5.41 0.82 6.40
C ALA A 55 -4.67 1.13 5.11
N ILE A 56 -3.65 0.34 4.83
CA ILE A 56 -2.92 0.42 3.57
C ILE A 56 -2.99 -0.95 2.89
N SER A 57 -3.34 -0.96 1.61
CA SER A 57 -3.20 -2.14 0.77
C SER A 57 -1.91 -2.05 -0.02
N VAL A 58 -1.21 -3.17 -0.13
CA VAL A 58 0.03 -3.27 -0.89
C VAL A 58 -0.16 -4.35 -1.94
N THR A 59 0.04 -4.00 -3.20
CA THR A 59 -0.07 -4.94 -4.31
C THR A 59 1.25 -4.94 -5.08
N HIS A 60 1.75 -6.11 -5.39
CA HIS A 60 2.94 -6.31 -6.23
C HIS A 60 2.56 -7.16 -7.43
N ASP A 61 2.80 -6.66 -8.63
CA ASP A 61 2.47 -7.36 -9.87
C ASP A 61 3.70 -7.98 -10.56
N GLU A 62 3.47 -8.66 -11.68
CA GLU A 62 4.53 -9.33 -12.44
C GLU A 62 5.54 -8.38 -13.05
N SER A 63 5.15 -7.14 -13.28
CA SER A 63 6.05 -6.13 -13.85
C SER A 63 7.03 -5.55 -12.83
N GLY A 64 6.91 -5.95 -11.57
CA GLY A 64 7.70 -5.38 -10.47
C GLY A 64 7.13 -4.10 -9.91
N GLN A 65 5.91 -3.73 -10.30
CA GLN A 65 5.26 -2.52 -9.80
C GLN A 65 4.60 -2.79 -8.46
N ILE A 66 4.83 -1.89 -7.52
CA ILE A 66 4.25 -1.93 -6.18
C ILE A 66 3.29 -0.77 -6.03
N ILE A 67 2.05 -1.08 -5.71
CA ILE A 67 1.00 -0.09 -5.51
C ILE A 67 0.57 -0.11 -4.05
N MET A 68 0.62 1.04 -3.41
CA MET A 68 0.15 1.22 -2.04
C MET A 68 -1.01 2.19 -2.03
N ASN A 69 -2.12 1.77 -1.46
CA ASN A 69 -3.33 2.58 -1.40
C ASN A 69 -3.81 2.67 0.05
N ILE A 70 -4.09 3.89 0.51
CA ILE A 70 -4.55 4.15 1.88
C ILE A 70 -6.03 4.44 1.87
N GLY A 71 -6.75 3.76 2.76
CA GLY A 71 -8.18 3.95 2.95
C GLY A 71 -8.59 3.67 4.39
N ILE A 72 -9.89 3.56 4.59
CA ILE A 72 -10.47 3.29 5.91
C ILE A 72 -11.15 1.92 5.85
N PRO A 73 -10.86 0.98 6.77
CA PRO A 73 -11.58 -0.29 6.78
C PRO A 73 -13.07 -0.07 6.95
N GLY A 74 -13.87 -0.66 6.09
CA GLY A 74 -15.33 -0.53 6.16
C GLY A 74 -16.01 -0.94 4.87
N ASP A 75 -17.31 -0.67 4.80
CA ASP A 75 -18.12 -1.01 3.64
C ASP A 75 -17.89 -0.01 2.51
N ALA A 76 -17.36 -0.49 1.40
CA ALA A 76 -17.03 0.32 0.23
C ALA A 76 -18.25 1.03 -0.39
N GLY A 77 -19.47 0.56 -0.11
CA GLY A 77 -20.69 1.20 -0.57
C GLY A 77 -21.10 2.42 0.24
N GLU A 78 -20.45 2.67 1.36
CA GLU A 78 -20.76 3.79 2.24
C GLU A 78 -19.72 4.90 2.13
N ARG A 79 -20.11 6.10 2.53
CA ARG A 79 -19.20 7.25 2.58
C ARG A 79 -18.72 7.46 4.01
N PRO A 80 -17.43 7.53 4.27
CA PRO A 80 -16.90 7.82 5.60
C PRO A 80 -17.30 9.22 6.08
N THR A 81 -17.40 9.37 7.40
CA THR A 81 -17.63 10.68 8.02
C THR A 81 -16.42 11.59 7.79
N ASP A 82 -16.63 12.90 7.94
CA ASP A 82 -15.53 13.87 7.83
C ASP A 82 -14.43 13.60 8.84
N THR A 83 -14.80 13.22 10.06
CA THR A 83 -13.83 12.90 11.12
C THR A 83 -12.96 11.71 10.72
N LYS A 84 -13.56 10.66 10.19
CA LYS A 84 -12.81 9.48 9.73
C LYS A 84 -11.88 9.82 8.56
N ARG A 85 -12.37 10.63 7.62
CA ARG A 85 -11.55 11.05 6.48
C ARG A 85 -10.36 11.90 6.91
N LYS A 86 -10.56 12.80 7.87
CA LYS A 86 -9.46 13.62 8.41
C LYS A 86 -8.40 12.77 9.10
N ARG A 87 -8.82 11.80 9.90
CA ARG A 87 -7.89 10.90 10.58
C ARG A 87 -7.10 10.06 9.56
N ALA A 88 -7.78 9.53 8.56
CA ALA A 88 -7.12 8.73 7.54
C ALA A 88 -6.14 9.56 6.70
N ALA A 89 -6.50 10.78 6.34
CA ALA A 89 -5.61 11.69 5.64
C ALA A 89 -4.36 12.00 6.46
N LYS A 90 -4.52 12.22 7.76
CA LYS A 90 -3.41 12.45 8.67
C LYS A 90 -2.50 11.23 8.78
N ALA A 91 -3.09 10.04 8.89
CA ALA A 91 -2.32 8.80 8.90
C ALA A 91 -1.55 8.61 7.60
N GLY A 92 -2.15 8.96 6.47
CA GLY A 92 -1.51 8.94 5.17
C GLY A 92 -0.35 9.93 5.06
N GLU A 93 -0.48 11.13 5.60
CA GLU A 93 0.61 12.12 5.67
C GLU A 93 1.78 11.59 6.49
N THR A 94 1.48 10.96 7.61
CA THR A 94 2.51 10.33 8.44
C THR A 94 3.23 9.23 7.69
N PHE A 95 2.49 8.41 6.96
CA PHE A 95 3.08 7.36 6.13
C PHE A 95 3.95 7.96 5.02
N CYS A 96 3.48 8.99 4.34
CA CYS A 96 4.27 9.68 3.31
C CYS A 96 5.59 10.19 3.84
N LYS A 97 5.60 10.75 5.04
CA LYS A 97 6.83 11.22 5.68
C LYS A 97 7.78 10.08 6.01
N LYS A 98 7.25 8.90 6.33
CA LYS A 98 8.04 7.70 6.65
C LYS A 98 8.41 6.88 5.43
N ARG A 99 7.91 7.22 4.25
CA ARG A 99 8.15 6.45 3.02
C ARG A 99 9.64 6.33 2.69
N GLU A 100 10.38 7.42 2.81
CA GLU A 100 11.81 7.39 2.55
C GLU A 100 12.55 6.47 3.53
N LYS A 101 12.13 6.47 4.78
CA LYS A 101 12.67 5.55 5.78
C LYS A 101 12.38 4.10 5.41
N MET A 102 11.16 3.82 4.97
CA MET A 102 10.78 2.48 4.51
C MET A 102 11.64 2.04 3.33
N LYS A 103 11.83 2.91 2.35
CA LYS A 103 12.67 2.63 1.18
C LYS A 103 14.12 2.36 1.58
N ALA A 104 14.65 3.11 2.55
CA ALA A 104 16.00 2.88 3.06
C ALA A 104 16.12 1.53 3.76
N MET A 105 15.12 1.14 4.55
CA MET A 105 15.10 -0.16 5.20
C MET A 105 15.05 -1.30 4.18
N LEU A 106 14.26 -1.15 3.13
CA LEU A 106 14.18 -2.13 2.06
C LEU A 106 15.47 -2.22 1.26
N ALA A 107 16.13 -1.09 1.02
CA ALA A 107 17.42 -1.07 0.33
C ALA A 107 18.51 -1.83 1.11
N GLU A 108 18.49 -1.75 2.43
CA GLU A 108 19.40 -2.53 3.29
C GLU A 108 19.21 -4.05 3.09
N GLU A 109 18.01 -4.47 2.74
CA GLU A 109 17.69 -5.87 2.48
C GLU A 109 17.80 -6.26 1.01
N GLY A 110 18.34 -5.37 0.18
CA GLY A 110 18.58 -5.64 -1.24
C GLY A 110 17.40 -5.28 -2.15
N LEU A 111 16.34 -4.67 -1.64
CA LEU A 111 15.21 -4.24 -2.44
C LEU A 111 15.26 -2.73 -2.62
N MET A 112 15.71 -2.30 -3.79
CA MET A 112 15.75 -0.88 -4.13
C MET A 112 14.51 -0.50 -4.92
N LEU A 113 13.81 0.53 -4.46
CA LEU A 113 12.57 1.02 -5.08
C LEU A 113 12.78 2.42 -5.65
N GLN A 114 12.12 2.66 -6.78
CA GLN A 114 12.07 3.96 -7.42
C GLN A 114 10.62 4.41 -7.47
N ASP A 115 10.36 5.64 -6.99
CA ASP A 115 9.02 6.22 -7.08
C ASP A 115 8.67 6.52 -8.53
N GLU A 116 7.51 6.08 -8.97
CA GLU A 116 6.97 6.42 -10.29
C GLU A 116 5.83 7.42 -10.15
N ILE A 117 4.91 7.14 -9.23
CA ILE A 117 3.78 8.01 -8.96
C ILE A 117 3.56 8.06 -7.45
N VAL A 118 3.47 9.27 -6.92
CA VAL A 118 3.18 9.46 -5.50
C VAL A 118 2.07 10.49 -5.38
N ALA A 119 0.92 10.06 -4.91
CA ALA A 119 -0.23 10.93 -4.71
C ALA A 119 -0.36 11.31 -3.23
N PRO A 120 -0.67 12.58 -2.92
CA PRO A 120 -0.84 13.01 -1.54
C PRO A 120 -2.09 12.39 -0.91
N PRO A 121 -2.11 12.18 0.41
CA PRO A 121 -3.32 11.78 1.11
C PRO A 121 -4.30 12.96 1.14
N MET A 122 -5.37 12.87 0.38
CA MET A 122 -6.40 13.92 0.33
C MET A 122 -7.62 13.47 1.11
N GLU A 123 -8.05 14.30 2.06
CA GLU A 123 -9.23 14.02 2.87
C GLU A 123 -10.46 13.71 2.02
N ALA A 124 -10.71 14.51 0.97
CA ALA A 124 -11.85 14.31 0.10
C ALA A 124 -11.82 12.99 -0.69
N ALA A 125 -10.64 12.43 -0.89
CA ALA A 125 -10.44 11.19 -1.64
C ALA A 125 -10.44 9.96 -0.74
N MET A 126 -10.47 10.11 0.56
CA MET A 126 -10.49 8.99 1.48
C MET A 126 -11.83 8.27 1.43
N ALA A 127 -11.78 6.97 1.21
CA ALA A 127 -12.95 6.12 1.08
C ALA A 127 -12.82 4.89 1.96
N TYR A 128 -13.94 4.23 2.21
CA TYR A 128 -13.91 2.93 2.86
C TYR A 128 -13.28 1.90 1.93
N MET A 129 -12.45 1.07 2.53
CA MET A 129 -11.82 -0.07 1.89
C MET A 129 -12.41 -1.33 2.50
N ASP A 130 -13.14 -2.10 1.72
CA ASP A 130 -13.69 -3.38 2.16
C ASP A 130 -12.59 -4.43 2.06
N ILE A 131 -11.81 -4.56 3.12
CA ILE A 131 -10.64 -5.44 3.16
C ILE A 131 -11.04 -6.89 2.99
N GLU A 132 -12.16 -7.31 3.57
CA GLU A 132 -12.64 -8.68 3.48
C GLU A 132 -12.99 -9.04 2.04
N ASP A 133 -13.73 -8.18 1.38
CA ASP A 133 -14.13 -8.38 -0.01
C ASP A 133 -12.91 -8.30 -0.94
N ASP A 134 -12.08 -7.28 -0.77
CA ASP A 134 -10.85 -7.12 -1.55
C ASP A 134 -9.91 -8.31 -1.38
N TRP A 135 -9.82 -8.85 -0.17
CA TRP A 135 -8.98 -10.01 0.11
C TRP A 135 -9.50 -11.28 -0.53
N LYS A 136 -10.83 -11.48 -0.53
CA LYS A 136 -11.47 -12.65 -1.17
C LYS A 136 -11.46 -12.58 -2.69
N ASN A 137 -11.63 -11.38 -3.23
CA ASN A 137 -11.78 -11.13 -4.65
C ASN A 137 -10.55 -10.44 -5.24
N VAL A 138 -9.38 -11.03 -5.02
CA VAL A 138 -8.16 -10.51 -5.61
C VAL A 138 -8.21 -10.72 -7.11
N VAL A 139 -8.26 -9.63 -7.86
CA VAL A 139 -8.36 -9.64 -9.32
C VAL A 139 -6.98 -9.45 -9.92
N PRO A 140 -6.50 -10.37 -10.78
CA PRO A 140 -5.18 -10.24 -11.40
C PRO A 140 -5.03 -9.01 -12.27
N ASP A 141 -6.11 -8.55 -12.89
CA ASP A 141 -6.12 -7.41 -13.79
C ASP A 141 -6.69 -6.18 -13.11
N ILE A 142 -5.87 -5.52 -12.34
CA ILE A 142 -6.25 -4.22 -11.83
C ILE A 142 -5.79 -3.20 -12.85
N VAL A 143 -6.73 -2.71 -13.63
CA VAL A 143 -6.46 -1.59 -14.52
C VAL A 143 -6.59 -0.33 -13.71
N GLU A 144 -5.50 0.09 -13.15
CA GLU A 144 -5.44 1.32 -12.39
C GLU A 144 -5.09 2.47 -13.31
N LYS A 145 -5.95 3.49 -13.30
CA LYS A 145 -5.57 4.79 -13.83
C LYS A 145 -4.93 5.55 -12.70
N PRO A 146 -3.64 5.76 -12.71
CA PRO A 146 -2.96 6.44 -11.63
C PRO A 146 -3.45 7.87 -11.50
N VAL A 147 -3.65 8.30 -10.27
CA VAL A 147 -3.87 9.70 -9.96
C VAL A 147 -2.50 10.34 -9.90
N GLU A 148 -2.18 11.14 -10.89
CA GLU A 148 -0.89 11.81 -10.99
C GLU A 148 -0.81 12.99 -10.04
N ARG A 149 -0.53 12.70 -8.78
CA ARG A 149 -0.31 13.70 -7.74
C ARG A 149 0.89 13.28 -6.92
N ARG A 150 1.46 14.21 -6.20
CA ARG A 150 2.63 13.96 -5.37
C ARG A 150 2.34 14.17 -3.90
N CYS A 151 2.91 13.34 -3.06
CA CYS A 151 2.94 13.59 -1.61
C CYS A 151 3.73 14.84 -1.28
#